data_6e8fd3566e414603381693bccca7b274
#
_entry.id   6e8fd3566e414603381693bccca7b274
#
_cell.length_a   1.000
_cell.length_b   1.000
_cell.length_c   1.000
_cell.angle_alpha   90.00
_cell.angle_beta   90.00
_cell.angle_gamma   90.00
#
_symmetry.space_group_name_H-M   'P 1'
#
loop_
_entity.id
_entity.type
_entity.pdbx_description
1 polymer ?
#
loop_
_entity_poly.entity_id
_entity_poly.type
_entity_poly.pdbx_seq_one_letter_code
_entity_poly.pdbx_strand_id
1 'polypeptide(L)'
;MYIQITGDKVSNIDQKIFDKANKNEEALTLGAFSYINSLNLWLGGKALRHALIGKFCSLSWELLFLIARNHNYKALTTYPKYGRSNISSKNPRQIIIGHDVWIGHGATIMGGVKIGNGAVIGAKAVVAKDIPPYAIAVGNPARVVKYRFDEETIRKLLAVKWWNWDKEKINSVLPQSPDMKKFLDAHYSPELEEFPEDDFSRQLKGFKMIYQFIPDFQATQPLWSKVVKGFTQAKLADAVLVIWLGKDTTDENAKALTEAIGDNKNIITFKHEKNFSPTALRLGTHFITTREMSTLEALDYLWNTDVKIISALDNGIFLQPKPKENSLTMKPQGTRLITADDMINFGTLDYLWND
;
A
#
# COMPACT_ATOMS: atom_id res chain seq x y z
N MET A 1 11.98 -14.43 9.12
CA MET A 1 10.90 -13.46 9.34
C MET A 1 11.50 -12.12 9.62
N TYR A 2 11.20 -11.14 8.83
CA TYR A 2 11.53 -9.77 9.13
C TYR A 2 10.25 -9.07 9.57
N ILE A 3 10.13 -8.83 10.87
CA ILE A 3 9.19 -7.83 11.36
C ILE A 3 10.03 -6.58 11.56
N GLN A 4 9.96 -5.67 10.61
CA GLN A 4 10.49 -4.34 10.81
C GLN A 4 9.55 -3.62 11.76
N ILE A 5 9.86 -3.68 13.05
CA ILE A 5 9.21 -2.88 14.07
C ILE A 5 9.99 -1.57 14.13
N THR A 6 9.49 -0.54 13.48
CA THR A 6 10.01 0.80 13.61
C THR A 6 9.23 1.52 14.71
N GLY A 7 9.68 1.43 15.96
CA GLY A 7 9.09 2.12 17.11
C GLY A 7 8.61 1.22 18.25
N ASP A 8 8.44 1.76 19.45
CA ASP A 8 8.21 1.07 20.69
C ASP A 8 6.99 0.14 20.74
N LYS A 9 7.26 -1.12 21.05
CA LYS A 9 6.39 -2.20 21.52
C LYS A 9 5.19 -2.57 20.65
N VAL A 10 5.35 -3.68 19.94
CA VAL A 10 4.22 -4.53 19.54
C VAL A 10 3.75 -5.28 20.78
N SER A 11 2.71 -4.80 21.43
CA SER A 11 2.04 -5.56 22.47
C SER A 11 1.11 -6.60 21.83
N ASN A 12 1.38 -7.87 22.05
CA ASN A 12 0.52 -9.02 21.72
C ASN A 12 0.37 -9.39 20.25
N ILE A 13 1.46 -9.58 19.52
CA ILE A 13 1.42 -10.48 18.36
C ILE A 13 1.37 -11.91 18.91
N ASP A 14 0.36 -12.70 18.49
CA ASP A 14 0.31 -14.13 18.85
C ASP A 14 1.64 -14.80 18.47
N GLN A 15 2.33 -15.37 19.44
CA GLN A 15 3.64 -16.01 19.27
C GLN A 15 3.60 -17.09 18.16
N LYS A 16 2.45 -17.73 17.93
CA LYS A 16 2.26 -18.70 16.84
C LYS A 16 2.32 -18.06 15.46
N ILE A 17 1.93 -16.78 15.33
CA ILE A 17 2.10 -16.01 14.10
C ILE A 17 3.58 -15.73 13.88
N PHE A 18 4.30 -15.37 14.96
CA PHE A 18 5.75 -15.19 14.97
C PHE A 18 6.49 -16.45 14.54
N ASP A 19 6.18 -17.60 15.15
CA ASP A 19 6.91 -18.85 14.93
C ASP A 19 6.64 -19.41 13.52
N LYS A 20 5.43 -19.27 13.01
CA LYS A 20 5.03 -19.77 11.69
C LYS A 20 5.52 -18.89 10.54
N ALA A 21 5.62 -17.60 10.76
CA ALA A 21 6.24 -16.66 9.82
C ALA A 21 7.78 -16.66 9.93
N ASN A 22 8.36 -17.18 11.03
CA ASN A 22 9.81 -17.26 11.28
C ASN A 22 10.57 -18.26 10.40
N LYS A 23 9.89 -19.09 9.61
CA LYS A 23 10.54 -19.98 8.65
C LYS A 23 10.79 -19.28 7.32
N ASN A 24 11.67 -18.26 7.31
CA ASN A 24 12.25 -17.62 6.12
C ASN A 24 11.34 -16.73 5.24
N GLU A 25 10.19 -16.23 5.73
CA GLU A 25 9.34 -15.36 4.92
C GLU A 25 9.04 -14.04 5.67
N GLU A 26 9.50 -12.93 5.12
CA GLU A 26 9.15 -11.58 5.59
C GLU A 26 7.69 -11.29 5.22
N ALA A 27 6.78 -11.62 6.14
CA ALA A 27 5.35 -11.58 5.86
C ALA A 27 4.68 -10.26 6.24
N LEU A 28 5.33 -9.46 7.09
CA LEU A 28 4.73 -8.26 7.67
C LEU A 28 5.77 -7.16 7.89
N THR A 29 5.45 -5.94 7.46
CA THR A 29 6.11 -4.70 7.90
C THR A 29 5.09 -3.85 8.65
N LEU A 30 5.43 -3.38 9.86
CA LEU A 30 4.54 -2.61 10.72
C LEU A 30 5.20 -1.29 11.11
N GLY A 31 4.50 -0.18 10.85
CA GLY A 31 4.96 1.16 11.18
C GLY A 31 4.92 1.49 12.67
N ALA A 32 5.67 2.51 13.06
CA ALA A 32 5.76 3.00 14.43
C ALA A 32 4.37 3.36 14.99
N PHE A 33 4.20 3.19 16.29
CA PHE A 33 2.96 3.46 17.05
C PHE A 33 1.74 2.64 16.61
N SER A 34 1.91 1.64 15.72
CA SER A 34 0.85 0.71 15.34
C SER A 34 0.85 -0.50 16.26
N TYR A 35 -0.34 -1.05 16.49
CA TYR A 35 -0.48 -2.28 17.25
C TYR A 35 -1.46 -3.25 16.61
N ILE A 36 -1.26 -4.53 16.86
CA ILE A 36 -2.10 -5.63 16.40
C ILE A 36 -2.43 -6.49 17.62
N ASN A 37 -3.70 -6.62 17.95
CA ASN A 37 -4.11 -7.47 19.07
C ASN A 37 -4.07 -8.96 18.69
N SER A 38 -4.68 -9.36 17.56
CA SER A 38 -4.44 -10.67 16.96
C SER A 38 -4.72 -10.68 15.45
N LEU A 39 -3.86 -11.36 14.69
CA LEU A 39 -3.93 -11.42 13.24
C LEU A 39 -3.57 -12.82 12.74
N ASN A 40 -4.43 -13.39 11.93
CA ASN A 40 -4.16 -14.59 11.15
C ASN A 40 -3.73 -14.22 9.74
N LEU A 41 -2.47 -14.51 9.38
CA LEU A 41 -1.95 -14.34 8.03
C LEU A 41 -2.04 -15.67 7.28
N TRP A 42 -2.89 -15.73 6.27
CA TRP A 42 -2.96 -16.89 5.40
C TRP A 42 -2.09 -16.68 4.17
N LEU A 43 -0.86 -17.20 4.27
CA LEU A 43 0.20 -16.99 3.27
C LEU A 43 0.27 -18.10 2.22
N GLY A 44 -0.44 -19.14 2.28
CA GLY A 44 -0.48 -20.33 1.42
C GLY A 44 0.53 -20.46 0.27
N GLY A 45 1.32 -21.54 0.24
CA GLY A 45 2.29 -21.86 -0.82
C GLY A 45 3.70 -21.31 -0.61
N LYS A 46 4.60 -21.54 -1.58
CA LYS A 46 6.02 -21.16 -1.51
C LYS A 46 6.33 -19.73 -1.96
N ALA A 47 5.36 -18.99 -2.46
CA ALA A 47 5.59 -17.65 -2.98
C ALA A 47 5.57 -16.62 -1.85
N LEU A 48 6.49 -15.67 -1.89
CA LEU A 48 6.55 -14.53 -0.97
C LEU A 48 5.21 -13.79 -0.95
N ARG A 49 4.76 -13.42 0.24
CA ARG A 49 3.54 -12.67 0.52
C ARG A 49 3.77 -11.69 1.64
N HIS A 50 3.08 -10.57 1.61
CA HIS A 50 3.41 -9.50 2.53
C HIS A 50 2.21 -8.63 2.86
N ALA A 51 2.16 -8.13 4.08
CA ALA A 51 1.32 -7.01 4.49
C ALA A 51 2.20 -5.84 4.93
N LEU A 52 2.02 -4.70 4.29
CA LEU A 52 2.67 -3.44 4.62
C LEU A 52 1.68 -2.56 5.36
N ILE A 53 1.96 -2.24 6.62
CA ILE A 53 1.07 -1.50 7.52
C ILE A 53 1.78 -0.24 8.00
N GLY A 54 1.10 0.89 7.87
CA GLY A 54 1.61 2.21 8.23
C GLY A 54 1.74 2.46 9.72
N LYS A 55 2.01 3.71 10.06
CA LYS A 55 2.15 4.22 11.42
C LYS A 55 0.78 4.50 12.04
N PHE A 56 0.67 4.46 13.37
CA PHE A 56 -0.53 4.80 14.15
C PHE A 56 -1.77 3.96 13.85
N CYS A 57 -1.60 2.75 13.32
CA CYS A 57 -2.71 1.86 13.02
C CYS A 57 -3.18 1.10 14.27
N SER A 58 -4.51 0.98 14.41
CA SER A 58 -5.16 0.23 15.47
C SER A 58 -5.81 -1.02 14.89
N LEU A 59 -5.16 -2.17 15.03
CA LEU A 59 -5.63 -3.45 14.50
C LEU A 59 -6.17 -4.32 15.64
N SER A 60 -7.48 -4.61 15.59
CA SER A 60 -8.21 -5.30 16.66
C SER A 60 -7.93 -6.81 16.71
N TRP A 61 -8.78 -7.55 17.42
CA TRP A 61 -8.69 -9.00 17.62
C TRP A 61 -9.27 -9.78 16.43
N GLU A 62 -8.82 -11.03 16.25
CA GLU A 62 -9.35 -12.00 15.30
C GLU A 62 -9.30 -11.55 13.83
N LEU A 63 -8.36 -10.69 13.47
CA LEU A 63 -8.21 -10.27 12.10
C LEU A 63 -7.74 -11.43 11.21
N LEU A 64 -8.18 -11.42 9.95
CA LEU A 64 -7.79 -12.38 8.94
C LEU A 64 -7.29 -11.68 7.69
N PHE A 65 -6.02 -11.87 7.34
CA PHE A 65 -5.46 -11.42 6.07
C PHE A 65 -5.28 -12.60 5.12
N LEU A 66 -6.12 -12.66 4.09
CA LEU A 66 -6.11 -13.71 3.08
C LEU A 66 -5.24 -13.28 1.90
N ILE A 67 -3.90 -13.43 2.03
CA ILE A 67 -2.96 -13.00 1.00
C ILE A 67 -2.72 -14.09 -0.05
N ALA A 68 -3.69 -14.77 -0.48
CA ALA A 68 -3.79 -15.77 -1.53
C ALA A 68 -4.05 -17.21 -1.07
N ARG A 69 -5.18 -17.66 -1.43
CA ARG A 69 -5.54 -19.08 -1.64
C ARG A 69 -6.75 -19.17 -2.58
N ASN A 70 -6.69 -18.46 -3.71
CA ASN A 70 -7.80 -18.54 -4.65
C ASN A 70 -7.62 -19.75 -5.58
N HIS A 71 -8.64 -20.58 -5.66
CA HIS A 71 -8.73 -21.61 -6.66
C HIS A 71 -9.10 -21.01 -8.02
N ASN A 72 -8.70 -21.68 -9.10
CA ASN A 72 -9.17 -21.31 -10.42
C ASN A 72 -10.62 -21.82 -10.60
N TYR A 73 -11.58 -20.96 -10.30
CA TYR A 73 -13.00 -21.30 -10.44
C TYR A 73 -13.47 -21.45 -11.91
N LYS A 74 -12.65 -21.03 -12.89
CA LYS A 74 -12.90 -21.24 -14.33
C LYS A 74 -12.41 -22.61 -14.83
N ALA A 75 -11.77 -23.41 -13.97
CA ALA A 75 -11.39 -24.79 -14.30
C ALA A 75 -12.59 -25.72 -14.20
N LEU A 76 -12.56 -26.85 -14.93
CA LEU A 76 -13.59 -27.89 -14.86
C LEU A 76 -13.87 -28.37 -13.43
N THR A 77 -12.84 -28.37 -12.58
CA THR A 77 -12.94 -28.65 -11.15
C THR A 77 -12.06 -27.72 -10.35
N THR A 78 -12.55 -27.26 -9.21
CA THR A 78 -11.76 -26.50 -8.23
C THR A 78 -10.89 -27.40 -7.36
N TYR A 79 -11.00 -28.72 -7.47
CA TYR A 79 -10.25 -29.67 -6.65
C TYR A 79 -8.77 -29.71 -7.06
N PRO A 80 -7.82 -29.42 -6.13
CA PRO A 80 -6.41 -29.17 -6.50
C PRO A 80 -5.68 -30.38 -7.07
N LYS A 81 -6.12 -31.61 -6.73
CA LYS A 81 -5.43 -32.85 -7.14
C LYS A 81 -5.56 -33.12 -8.63
N TYR A 82 -6.66 -32.72 -9.27
CA TYR A 82 -6.97 -33.04 -10.67
C TYR A 82 -6.77 -31.89 -11.65
N GLY A 83 -6.51 -30.67 -11.18
CA GLY A 83 -6.22 -29.53 -12.03
C GLY A 83 -4.74 -29.16 -11.97
N ARG A 84 -4.04 -29.18 -13.12
CA ARG A 84 -2.71 -28.56 -13.20
C ARG A 84 -2.87 -27.06 -12.87
N SER A 85 -2.39 -26.63 -11.69
CA SER A 85 -2.47 -25.26 -11.17
C SER A 85 -3.89 -24.71 -10.97
N ASN A 86 -4.64 -25.28 -10.03
CA ASN A 86 -5.89 -24.66 -9.56
C ASN A 86 -5.69 -23.39 -8.72
N ILE A 87 -4.45 -22.88 -8.66
CA ILE A 87 -4.12 -21.62 -7.99
C ILE A 87 -3.85 -20.59 -9.07
N SER A 88 -4.63 -19.52 -9.09
CA SER A 88 -4.40 -18.42 -10.01
C SER A 88 -3.00 -17.83 -9.83
N SER A 89 -2.18 -17.86 -10.87
CA SER A 89 -0.84 -17.24 -10.88
C SER A 89 -0.90 -15.72 -10.81
N LYS A 90 -2.09 -15.14 -10.99
CA LYS A 90 -2.35 -13.70 -11.00
C LYS A 90 -2.82 -13.14 -9.65
N ASN A 91 -2.79 -13.92 -8.58
CA ASN A 91 -3.23 -13.45 -7.28
C ASN A 91 -2.28 -12.37 -6.74
N PRO A 92 -2.80 -11.19 -6.40
CA PRO A 92 -2.02 -10.17 -5.73
C PRO A 92 -1.47 -10.71 -4.41
N ARG A 93 -0.22 -10.36 -4.08
CA ARG A 93 0.51 -10.96 -2.95
C ARG A 93 0.79 -9.99 -1.82
N GLN A 94 0.36 -8.75 -1.95
CA GLN A 94 0.58 -7.73 -0.94
C GLN A 94 -0.74 -7.08 -0.53
N ILE A 95 -0.91 -6.89 0.77
CA ILE A 95 -1.89 -5.98 1.35
C ILE A 95 -1.15 -4.71 1.74
N ILE A 96 -1.71 -3.54 1.45
CA ILE A 96 -1.13 -2.25 1.81
C ILE A 96 -2.14 -1.49 2.66
N ILE A 97 -1.72 -1.10 3.85
CA ILE A 97 -2.53 -0.33 4.80
C ILE A 97 -1.77 0.96 5.11
N GLY A 98 -2.39 2.09 4.84
CA GLY A 98 -1.83 3.41 5.10
C GLY A 98 -1.64 3.71 6.59
N HIS A 99 -1.52 4.97 6.91
CA HIS A 99 -1.33 5.48 8.28
C HIS A 99 -2.67 5.76 8.96
N ASP A 100 -2.72 5.71 10.30
CA ASP A 100 -3.91 6.04 11.12
C ASP A 100 -5.16 5.21 10.73
N VAL A 101 -4.97 3.95 10.36
CA VAL A 101 -6.06 3.06 9.98
C VAL A 101 -6.57 2.28 11.21
N TRP A 102 -7.89 2.26 11.39
CA TRP A 102 -8.51 1.41 12.38
C TRP A 102 -9.23 0.22 11.72
N ILE A 103 -8.85 -1.01 12.12
CA ILE A 103 -9.50 -2.23 11.66
C ILE A 103 -10.21 -2.90 12.84
N GLY A 104 -11.52 -2.99 12.74
CA GLY A 104 -12.41 -3.55 13.76
C GLY A 104 -12.30 -5.07 13.88
N HIS A 105 -12.77 -5.60 15.01
CA HIS A 105 -12.71 -6.99 15.40
C HIS A 105 -13.22 -7.95 14.30
N GLY A 106 -12.44 -8.99 14.03
CA GLY A 106 -12.81 -10.07 13.12
C GLY A 106 -12.96 -9.69 11.66
N ALA A 107 -12.42 -8.53 11.25
CA ALA A 107 -12.43 -8.15 9.85
C ALA A 107 -11.51 -9.03 9.01
N THR A 108 -11.90 -9.27 7.76
CA THR A 108 -11.12 -10.03 6.77
C THR A 108 -10.64 -9.10 5.67
N ILE A 109 -9.33 -9.09 5.39
CA ILE A 109 -8.73 -8.31 4.31
C ILE A 109 -8.19 -9.26 3.24
N MET A 110 -8.66 -9.05 2.01
CA MET A 110 -8.25 -9.89 0.87
C MET A 110 -6.91 -9.42 0.30
N GLY A 111 -6.15 -10.36 -0.26
CA GLY A 111 -4.87 -10.06 -0.91
C GLY A 111 -5.02 -9.06 -2.07
N GLY A 112 -4.09 -8.10 -2.14
CA GLY A 112 -4.07 -7.03 -3.14
C GLY A 112 -4.83 -5.77 -2.76
N VAL A 113 -5.58 -5.80 -1.66
CA VAL A 113 -6.33 -4.64 -1.19
C VAL A 113 -5.38 -3.56 -0.67
N LYS A 114 -5.70 -2.32 -0.99
CA LYS A 114 -5.07 -1.11 -0.46
C LYS A 114 -6.08 -0.34 0.38
N ILE A 115 -5.69 0.01 1.59
CA ILE A 115 -6.51 0.80 2.53
C ILE A 115 -5.80 2.12 2.77
N GLY A 116 -6.44 3.22 2.37
CA GLY A 116 -5.87 4.56 2.46
C GLY A 116 -5.74 5.07 3.89
N ASN A 117 -4.94 6.12 4.08
CA ASN A 117 -4.68 6.75 5.37
C ASN A 117 -5.98 7.15 6.08
N GLY A 118 -6.03 6.96 7.39
CA GLY A 118 -7.16 7.37 8.21
C GLY A 118 -8.46 6.56 8.02
N ALA A 119 -8.46 5.51 7.21
CA ALA A 119 -9.65 4.70 6.98
C ALA A 119 -10.07 3.90 8.22
N VAL A 120 -11.36 3.58 8.30
CA VAL A 120 -11.94 2.74 9.35
C VAL A 120 -12.64 1.55 8.70
N ILE A 121 -12.26 0.35 9.12
CA ILE A 121 -12.90 -0.90 8.72
C ILE A 121 -13.74 -1.42 9.88
N GLY A 122 -15.03 -1.55 9.66
CA GLY A 122 -15.96 -2.03 10.70
C GLY A 122 -15.70 -3.49 11.08
N ALA A 123 -16.16 -3.86 12.27
CA ALA A 123 -16.06 -5.22 12.77
C ALA A 123 -16.72 -6.22 11.80
N LYS A 124 -16.11 -7.42 11.64
CA LYS A 124 -16.59 -8.49 10.75
C LYS A 124 -16.73 -8.11 9.26
N ALA A 125 -16.20 -6.98 8.84
CA ALA A 125 -16.20 -6.60 7.43
C ALA A 125 -15.29 -7.50 6.59
N VAL A 126 -15.68 -7.77 5.34
CA VAL A 126 -14.84 -8.47 4.36
C VAL A 126 -14.42 -7.48 3.27
N VAL A 127 -13.17 -7.04 3.34
CA VAL A 127 -12.62 -6.02 2.44
C VAL A 127 -12.00 -6.72 1.22
N ALA A 128 -12.69 -6.61 0.08
CA ALA A 128 -12.30 -7.22 -1.18
C ALA A 128 -11.92 -6.20 -2.27
N LYS A 129 -12.07 -4.90 -1.99
CA LYS A 129 -11.70 -3.78 -2.87
C LYS A 129 -10.94 -2.73 -2.07
N ASP A 130 -10.21 -1.88 -2.79
CA ASP A 130 -9.47 -0.77 -2.20
C ASP A 130 -10.41 0.19 -1.44
N ILE A 131 -9.93 0.71 -0.33
CA ILE A 131 -10.66 1.64 0.53
C ILE A 131 -9.98 3.00 0.48
N PRO A 132 -10.70 4.06 0.10
CA PRO A 132 -10.15 5.41 0.03
C PRO A 132 -9.67 5.93 1.40
N PRO A 133 -8.77 6.94 1.42
CA PRO A 133 -8.39 7.61 2.65
C PRO A 133 -9.60 8.17 3.41
N TYR A 134 -9.57 8.04 4.74
CA TYR A 134 -10.60 8.51 5.67
C TYR A 134 -12.01 7.95 5.45
N ALA A 135 -12.16 6.93 4.59
CA ALA A 135 -13.44 6.25 4.41
C ALA A 135 -13.76 5.32 5.59
N ILE A 136 -15.02 5.20 5.92
CA ILE A 136 -15.56 4.21 6.85
C ILE A 136 -16.25 3.14 6.01
N ALA A 137 -15.70 1.92 6.03
CA ALA A 137 -16.19 0.79 5.25
C ALA A 137 -16.67 -0.33 6.18
N VAL A 138 -17.85 -0.86 5.91
CA VAL A 138 -18.49 -1.90 6.72
C VAL A 138 -19.15 -2.96 5.84
N GLY A 139 -19.43 -4.12 6.43
CA GLY A 139 -20.23 -5.18 5.80
C GLY A 139 -19.44 -6.26 5.08
N ASN A 140 -20.17 -7.20 4.48
CA ASN A 140 -19.64 -8.30 3.67
C ASN A 140 -20.45 -8.44 2.37
N PRO A 141 -19.91 -8.05 1.22
CA PRO A 141 -18.61 -7.39 1.05
C PRO A 141 -18.60 -5.96 1.62
N ALA A 142 -17.45 -5.50 2.11
CA ALA A 142 -17.31 -4.16 2.67
C ALA A 142 -17.63 -3.08 1.63
N ARG A 143 -18.40 -2.06 2.08
CA ARG A 143 -18.73 -0.87 1.30
C ARG A 143 -18.44 0.39 2.11
N VAL A 144 -17.97 1.41 1.43
CA VAL A 144 -17.85 2.75 2.04
C VAL A 144 -19.24 3.28 2.32
N VAL A 145 -19.53 3.55 3.58
CA VAL A 145 -20.84 4.07 4.03
C VAL A 145 -20.77 5.57 4.29
N LYS A 146 -19.62 6.10 4.67
CA LYS A 146 -19.36 7.53 4.86
C LYS A 146 -17.86 7.78 4.97
N TYR A 147 -17.48 9.04 5.06
CA TYR A 147 -16.13 9.48 5.41
C TYR A 147 -16.08 10.00 6.85
N ARG A 148 -14.89 9.99 7.46
CA ARG A 148 -14.66 10.52 8.82
C ARG A 148 -14.91 12.03 8.87
N PHE A 149 -14.58 12.73 7.80
CA PHE A 149 -14.62 14.18 7.67
C PHE A 149 -15.13 14.56 6.27
N ASP A 150 -15.42 15.84 6.05
CA ASP A 150 -15.68 16.40 4.74
C ASP A 150 -14.43 16.37 3.84
N GLU A 151 -14.63 16.57 2.54
CA GLU A 151 -13.58 16.45 1.53
C GLU A 151 -12.45 17.46 1.74
N GLU A 152 -12.76 18.69 2.14
CA GLU A 152 -11.78 19.74 2.38
C GLU A 152 -10.88 19.38 3.59
N THR A 153 -11.49 18.93 4.66
CA THR A 153 -10.77 18.47 5.86
C THR A 153 -9.86 17.28 5.54
N ILE A 154 -10.35 16.29 4.78
CA ILE A 154 -9.55 15.14 4.37
C ILE A 154 -8.37 15.59 3.51
N ARG A 155 -8.58 16.47 2.55
CA ARG A 155 -7.52 17.02 1.69
C ARG A 155 -6.42 17.69 2.53
N LYS A 156 -6.81 18.54 3.47
CA LYS A 156 -5.88 19.23 4.37
C LYS A 156 -5.10 18.25 5.26
N LEU A 157 -5.76 17.25 5.83
CA LEU A 157 -5.11 16.22 6.65
C LEU A 157 -4.08 15.41 5.85
N LEU A 158 -4.40 15.07 4.60
CA LEU A 158 -3.48 14.39 3.69
C LEU A 158 -2.30 15.27 3.28
N ALA A 159 -2.46 16.59 3.26
CA ALA A 159 -1.36 17.53 3.04
C ALA A 159 -0.46 17.68 4.27
N VAL A 160 -1.02 17.74 5.47
CA VAL A 160 -0.29 17.89 6.74
C VAL A 160 0.57 16.65 7.05
N LYS A 161 0.11 15.44 6.73
CA LYS A 161 0.82 14.16 6.96
C LYS A 161 1.40 14.05 8.38
N TRP A 162 0.61 14.36 9.40
CA TRP A 162 1.03 14.44 10.80
C TRP A 162 1.72 13.16 11.31
N TRP A 163 1.42 11.99 10.75
CA TRP A 163 2.08 10.72 11.08
C TRP A 163 3.56 10.65 10.69
N ASN A 164 4.05 11.62 9.91
CA ASN A 164 5.48 11.75 9.55
C ASN A 164 6.23 12.79 10.40
N TRP A 165 5.57 13.41 11.38
CA TRP A 165 6.24 14.31 12.32
C TRP A 165 7.20 13.55 13.21
N ASP A 166 8.19 14.28 13.77
CA ASP A 166 9.05 13.75 14.79
C ASP A 166 8.27 13.42 16.09
N LYS A 167 8.89 12.60 16.93
CA LYS A 167 8.28 12.12 18.17
C LYS A 167 7.95 13.25 19.14
N GLU A 168 8.79 14.29 19.19
CA GLU A 168 8.63 15.46 20.04
C GLU A 168 7.38 16.23 19.66
N LYS A 169 7.19 16.51 18.39
CA LYS A 169 5.99 17.20 17.87
C LYS A 169 4.72 16.36 18.07
N ILE A 170 4.79 15.08 17.80
CA ILE A 170 3.66 14.16 18.05
C ILE A 170 3.25 14.20 19.52
N ASN A 171 4.21 14.06 20.45
CA ASN A 171 3.95 14.06 21.88
C ASN A 171 3.45 15.41 22.42
N SER A 172 3.78 16.49 21.76
CA SER A 172 3.31 17.84 22.16
C SER A 172 1.91 18.16 21.64
N VAL A 173 1.51 17.62 20.50
CA VAL A 173 0.25 17.99 19.82
C VAL A 173 -0.88 16.98 20.08
N LEU A 174 -0.66 15.70 19.84
CA LEU A 174 -1.73 14.71 19.86
C LEU A 174 -2.36 14.46 21.25
N PRO A 175 -1.62 14.44 22.37
CA PRO A 175 -2.22 14.22 23.69
C PRO A 175 -3.21 15.30 24.10
N GLN A 176 -3.11 16.48 23.52
CA GLN A 176 -4.03 17.58 23.79
C GLN A 176 -5.38 17.41 23.08
N SER A 177 -5.52 16.37 22.22
CA SER A 177 -6.71 16.09 21.41
C SER A 177 -7.36 17.35 20.85
N PRO A 178 -6.61 18.16 20.08
CA PRO A 178 -7.11 19.44 19.62
C PRO A 178 -8.39 19.22 18.78
N ASP A 179 -9.31 20.17 18.91
CA ASP A 179 -10.39 20.30 17.95
C ASP A 179 -9.82 20.31 16.51
N MET A 180 -10.48 19.60 15.57
CA MET A 180 -9.98 19.43 14.20
C MET A 180 -9.73 20.76 13.51
N LYS A 181 -10.59 21.75 13.73
CA LYS A 181 -10.41 23.07 13.14
C LYS A 181 -9.14 23.73 13.69
N LYS A 182 -8.96 23.75 15.00
CA LYS A 182 -7.76 24.32 15.64
C LYS A 182 -6.49 23.60 15.21
N PHE A 183 -6.58 22.26 15.02
CA PHE A 183 -5.46 21.48 14.53
C PHE A 183 -5.06 21.91 13.12
N LEU A 184 -6.04 22.06 12.21
CA LEU A 184 -5.76 22.46 10.84
C LEU A 184 -5.31 23.93 10.75
N ASP A 185 -5.92 24.83 11.53
CA ASP A 185 -5.52 26.25 11.58
C ASP A 185 -4.04 26.40 12.04
N ALA A 186 -3.56 25.50 12.91
CA ALA A 186 -2.19 25.53 13.40
C ALA A 186 -1.16 24.83 12.50
N HIS A 187 -1.57 23.87 11.67
CA HIS A 187 -0.62 22.97 11.01
C HIS A 187 -0.79 22.83 9.50
N TYR A 188 -1.89 23.31 8.95
CA TYR A 188 -2.10 23.33 7.50
C TYR A 188 -1.72 24.70 6.92
N SER A 189 -1.04 24.66 5.78
CA SER A 189 -0.89 25.82 4.91
C SER A 189 -1.04 25.38 3.46
N PRO A 190 -1.50 26.26 2.54
CA PRO A 190 -1.69 25.92 1.13
C PRO A 190 -0.43 25.39 0.44
N GLU A 191 0.75 25.87 0.86
CA GLU A 191 2.04 25.49 0.31
C GLU A 191 2.34 23.98 0.49
N LEU A 192 1.69 23.33 1.46
CA LEU A 192 1.79 21.86 1.63
C LEU A 192 1.20 21.07 0.45
N GLU A 193 0.37 21.70 -0.37
CA GLU A 193 -0.24 21.13 -1.55
C GLU A 193 0.42 21.60 -2.86
N GLU A 194 1.37 22.51 -2.76
CA GLU A 194 2.13 22.96 -3.92
C GLU A 194 3.30 22.01 -4.20
N PHE A 195 3.37 21.53 -5.41
CA PHE A 195 4.43 20.66 -5.88
C PHE A 195 5.12 21.31 -7.08
N PRO A 196 6.03 22.25 -6.83
CA PRO A 196 6.73 22.97 -7.90
C PRO A 196 7.56 21.98 -8.73
N GLU A 197 7.67 22.30 -10.00
CA GLU A 197 8.51 21.55 -10.91
C GLU A 197 9.98 21.70 -10.53
N ASP A 198 10.67 20.60 -10.40
CA ASP A 198 12.13 20.53 -10.18
C ASP A 198 12.88 19.99 -11.40
N ASP A 199 14.21 20.05 -11.38
CA ASP A 199 15.04 19.60 -12.49
C ASP A 199 14.85 18.11 -12.78
N PHE A 200 14.60 17.31 -11.75
CA PHE A 200 14.39 15.89 -11.92
C PHE A 200 13.04 15.58 -12.57
N SER A 201 11.97 16.23 -12.12
CA SER A 201 10.65 16.07 -12.73
C SER A 201 10.64 16.49 -14.20
N ARG A 202 11.42 17.53 -14.57
CA ARG A 202 11.58 17.94 -15.98
C ARG A 202 12.22 16.84 -16.85
N GLN A 203 13.20 16.12 -16.32
CA GLN A 203 13.85 15.02 -17.06
C GLN A 203 12.89 13.87 -17.33
N LEU A 204 11.87 13.66 -16.48
CA LEU A 204 10.93 12.56 -16.63
C LEU A 204 9.84 12.81 -17.68
N LYS A 205 9.58 14.06 -18.05
CA LYS A 205 8.49 14.42 -19.00
C LYS A 205 8.63 13.83 -20.40
N GLY A 206 9.82 13.38 -20.77
CA GLY A 206 10.06 12.75 -22.09
C GLY A 206 9.57 11.31 -22.21
N PHE A 207 9.20 10.66 -21.10
CA PHE A 207 8.80 9.26 -21.08
C PHE A 207 7.29 9.09 -21.01
N LYS A 208 6.76 8.13 -21.80
CA LYS A 208 5.32 7.78 -21.74
C LYS A 208 4.97 6.88 -20.56
N MET A 209 5.92 6.08 -20.11
CA MET A 209 5.75 5.16 -18.99
C MET A 209 6.86 5.39 -17.97
N ILE A 210 6.47 5.82 -16.78
CA ILE A 210 7.39 6.11 -15.69
C ILE A 210 7.05 5.15 -14.54
N TYR A 211 7.91 4.15 -14.35
CA TYR A 211 7.87 3.23 -13.22
C TYR A 211 8.75 3.76 -12.12
N GLN A 212 8.30 3.67 -10.88
CA GLN A 212 9.05 4.16 -9.73
C GLN A 212 9.00 3.15 -8.60
N PHE A 213 10.07 3.02 -7.82
CA PHE A 213 10.07 2.21 -6.61
C PHE A 213 11.20 2.60 -5.65
N ILE A 214 11.09 2.11 -4.42
CA ILE A 214 12.09 2.23 -3.38
C ILE A 214 12.64 0.82 -3.10
N PRO A 215 13.96 0.60 -3.18
CA PRO A 215 14.56 -0.70 -2.95
C PRO A 215 14.44 -1.15 -1.50
N ASP A 216 14.12 -2.41 -1.28
CA ASP A 216 14.08 -3.07 0.03
C ASP A 216 15.42 -3.74 0.34
N PHE A 217 16.51 -2.96 0.42
CA PHE A 217 17.86 -3.47 0.61
C PHE A 217 18.06 -4.28 1.90
N GLN A 218 17.36 -3.91 2.95
CA GLN A 218 17.48 -4.55 4.26
C GLN A 218 16.68 -5.85 4.38
N ALA A 219 15.89 -6.18 3.37
CA ALA A 219 15.10 -7.39 3.36
C ALA A 219 15.97 -8.65 3.24
N THR A 220 15.63 -9.73 3.94
CA THR A 220 16.34 -11.02 3.85
C THR A 220 16.28 -11.60 2.43
N GLN A 221 15.16 -11.37 1.73
CA GLN A 221 14.97 -11.74 0.33
C GLN A 221 14.53 -10.49 -0.46
N PRO A 222 15.47 -9.60 -0.80
CA PRO A 222 15.14 -8.32 -1.40
C PRO A 222 14.49 -8.47 -2.78
N LEU A 223 13.51 -7.61 -3.06
CA LEU A 223 12.75 -7.63 -4.31
C LEU A 223 13.33 -6.67 -5.37
N TRP A 224 14.16 -5.73 -4.96
CA TRP A 224 14.68 -4.70 -5.85
C TRP A 224 15.39 -5.29 -7.08
N SER A 225 16.18 -6.34 -6.91
CA SER A 225 16.89 -6.98 -8.02
C SER A 225 15.94 -7.63 -9.03
N LYS A 226 14.82 -8.20 -8.55
CA LYS A 226 13.75 -8.72 -9.41
C LYS A 226 13.08 -7.60 -10.22
N VAL A 227 12.87 -6.43 -9.61
CA VAL A 227 12.28 -5.25 -10.30
C VAL A 227 13.22 -4.76 -11.39
N VAL A 228 14.50 -4.53 -11.09
CA VAL A 228 15.50 -4.07 -12.04
C VAL A 228 15.65 -5.06 -13.20
N LYS A 229 15.84 -6.35 -12.89
CA LYS A 229 15.95 -7.41 -13.90
C LYS A 229 14.68 -7.52 -14.76
N GLY A 230 13.52 -7.45 -14.16
CA GLY A 230 12.24 -7.51 -14.86
C GLY A 230 12.05 -6.34 -15.82
N PHE A 231 12.41 -5.13 -15.41
CA PHE A 231 12.35 -3.95 -16.28
C PHE A 231 13.31 -4.07 -17.45
N THR A 232 14.56 -4.45 -17.20
CA THR A 232 15.58 -4.64 -18.25
C THR A 232 15.14 -5.70 -19.27
N GLN A 233 14.56 -6.81 -18.82
CA GLN A 233 14.07 -7.88 -19.70
C GLN A 233 12.82 -7.51 -20.49
N ALA A 234 11.99 -6.63 -19.97
CA ALA A 234 10.73 -6.23 -20.63
C ALA A 234 10.95 -5.37 -21.87
N LYS A 235 12.11 -4.73 -22.02
CA LYS A 235 12.50 -3.90 -23.18
C LYS A 235 11.40 -2.94 -23.63
N LEU A 236 10.77 -2.25 -22.67
CA LEU A 236 9.65 -1.35 -22.92
C LEU A 236 10.10 -0.11 -23.68
N ALA A 237 9.41 0.20 -24.78
CA ALA A 237 9.63 1.44 -25.52
C ALA A 237 9.08 2.65 -24.72
N ASP A 238 9.78 3.78 -24.78
CA ASP A 238 9.37 5.05 -24.13
C ASP A 238 9.12 4.92 -22.62
N ALA A 239 9.80 3.99 -21.95
CA ALA A 239 9.67 3.74 -20.51
C ALA A 239 10.97 4.04 -19.77
N VAL A 240 10.82 4.51 -18.53
CA VAL A 240 11.91 4.70 -17.57
C VAL A 240 11.57 4.05 -16.23
N LEU A 241 12.58 3.50 -15.58
CA LEU A 241 12.50 3.04 -14.20
C LEU A 241 13.27 4.00 -13.29
N VAL A 242 12.56 4.67 -12.39
CA VAL A 242 13.16 5.55 -11.38
C VAL A 242 13.31 4.78 -10.08
N ILE A 243 14.51 4.76 -9.54
CA ILE A 243 14.85 4.12 -8.28
C ILE A 243 15.17 5.20 -7.26
N TRP A 244 14.31 5.28 -6.24
CA TRP A 244 14.47 6.24 -5.15
C TRP A 244 15.37 5.67 -4.08
N LEU A 245 16.53 6.31 -3.85
CA LEU A 245 17.52 5.89 -2.87
C LEU A 245 17.40 6.76 -1.62
N GLY A 246 17.12 6.14 -0.48
CA GLY A 246 17.10 6.82 0.81
C GLY A 246 18.50 7.13 1.34
N LYS A 247 18.55 7.96 2.40
CA LYS A 247 19.79 8.32 3.10
C LYS A 247 20.55 7.10 3.66
N ASP A 248 19.83 6.02 3.99
CA ASP A 248 20.37 4.79 4.56
C ASP A 248 20.92 3.81 3.51
N THR A 249 20.97 4.23 2.24
CA THR A 249 21.58 3.44 1.17
C THR A 249 23.09 3.39 1.37
N THR A 250 23.62 2.22 1.69
CA THR A 250 25.05 1.99 1.88
C THR A 250 25.79 1.98 0.55
N ASP A 251 27.12 2.20 0.59
CA ASP A 251 27.96 2.12 -0.62
C ASP A 251 27.94 0.71 -1.24
N GLU A 252 27.81 -0.34 -0.41
CA GLU A 252 27.68 -1.72 -0.88
C GLU A 252 26.37 -1.90 -1.66
N ASN A 253 25.26 -1.41 -1.15
CA ASN A 253 23.96 -1.46 -1.82
C ASN A 253 23.96 -0.64 -3.11
N ALA A 254 24.59 0.52 -3.11
CA ALA A 254 24.71 1.38 -4.28
C ALA A 254 25.55 0.68 -5.37
N LYS A 255 26.66 0.02 -4.99
CA LYS A 255 27.49 -0.76 -5.91
C LYS A 255 26.74 -1.95 -6.51
N ALA A 256 26.06 -2.75 -5.67
CA ALA A 256 25.27 -3.89 -6.13
C ALA A 256 24.13 -3.46 -7.10
N LEU A 257 23.51 -2.31 -6.81
CA LEU A 257 22.50 -1.73 -7.69
C LEU A 257 23.09 -1.30 -9.03
N THR A 258 24.25 -0.62 -9.02
CA THR A 258 24.95 -0.18 -10.24
C THR A 258 25.32 -1.36 -11.11
N GLU A 259 25.83 -2.44 -10.51
CA GLU A 259 26.13 -3.68 -11.22
C GLU A 259 24.87 -4.31 -11.84
N ALA A 260 23.75 -4.30 -11.13
CA ALA A 260 22.48 -4.83 -11.64
C ALA A 260 21.86 -3.99 -12.76
N ILE A 261 22.05 -2.69 -12.74
CA ILE A 261 21.59 -1.75 -13.80
C ILE A 261 22.43 -1.92 -15.07
N GLY A 262 23.75 -2.08 -14.92
CA GLY A 262 24.68 -2.14 -16.05
C GLY A 262 24.58 -0.89 -16.93
N ASP A 263 24.58 -1.08 -18.25
CA ASP A 263 24.52 0.01 -19.23
C ASP A 263 23.09 0.47 -19.59
N ASN A 264 22.08 0.08 -18.82
CA ASN A 264 20.69 0.41 -19.13
C ASN A 264 20.37 1.89 -18.85
N LYS A 265 20.38 2.72 -19.90
CA LYS A 265 20.13 4.17 -19.82
C LYS A 265 18.70 4.55 -19.44
N ASN A 266 17.77 3.61 -19.47
CA ASN A 266 16.38 3.84 -19.10
C ASN A 266 16.11 3.53 -17.61
N ILE A 267 17.17 3.33 -16.81
CA ILE A 267 17.07 3.21 -15.35
C ILE A 267 17.82 4.38 -14.74
N ILE A 268 17.10 5.16 -13.95
CA ILE A 268 17.61 6.37 -13.30
C ILE A 268 17.55 6.16 -11.78
N THR A 269 18.64 6.44 -11.10
CA THR A 269 18.68 6.47 -9.64
C THR A 269 18.61 7.91 -9.16
N PHE A 270 17.75 8.16 -8.17
CA PHE A 270 17.64 9.46 -7.51
C PHE A 270 17.84 9.31 -6.01
N LYS A 271 18.90 9.93 -5.48
CA LYS A 271 19.16 9.95 -4.04
C LYS A 271 18.47 11.15 -3.42
N HIS A 272 17.55 10.88 -2.48
CA HIS A 272 16.90 11.92 -1.70
C HIS A 272 17.49 11.95 -0.28
N GLU A 273 17.88 13.13 0.18
CA GLU A 273 18.49 13.27 1.52
C GLU A 273 17.45 13.38 2.63
N LYS A 274 16.32 14.02 2.38
CA LYS A 274 15.28 14.27 3.38
C LYS A 274 13.86 13.94 2.93
N ASN A 275 13.48 14.26 1.70
CA ASN A 275 12.11 14.06 1.17
C ASN A 275 12.17 13.65 -0.30
N PHE A 276 11.16 12.90 -0.72
CA PHE A 276 10.93 12.64 -2.14
C PHE A 276 10.66 13.96 -2.90
N SER A 277 10.89 13.97 -4.23
CA SER A 277 10.29 14.97 -5.10
C SER A 277 8.82 14.60 -5.32
N PRO A 278 7.86 15.29 -4.70
CA PRO A 278 6.44 14.96 -4.88
C PRO A 278 5.99 15.11 -6.33
N THR A 279 6.53 16.13 -7.02
CA THR A 279 6.24 16.37 -8.43
C THR A 279 6.69 15.20 -9.29
N ALA A 280 7.92 14.73 -9.12
CA ALA A 280 8.43 13.58 -9.85
C ALA A 280 7.68 12.29 -9.49
N LEU A 281 7.31 12.07 -8.23
CA LEU A 281 6.45 10.94 -7.84
C LEU A 281 5.11 10.96 -8.57
N ARG A 282 4.44 12.11 -8.63
CA ARG A 282 3.12 12.29 -9.24
C ARG A 282 3.14 12.20 -10.78
N LEU A 283 4.28 12.43 -11.42
CA LEU A 283 4.48 12.18 -12.85
C LEU A 283 4.56 10.69 -13.17
N GLY A 284 4.75 9.83 -12.19
CA GLY A 284 4.77 8.38 -12.36
C GLY A 284 3.49 7.87 -13.01
N THR A 285 3.62 6.91 -13.91
CA THR A 285 2.48 6.12 -14.41
C THR A 285 2.23 4.92 -13.50
N HIS A 286 3.31 4.40 -12.89
CA HIS A 286 3.27 3.25 -11.99
C HIS A 286 4.21 3.45 -10.82
N PHE A 287 3.74 3.12 -9.62
CA PHE A 287 4.58 2.99 -8.44
C PHE A 287 4.60 1.53 -7.98
N ILE A 288 5.80 0.95 -7.91
CA ILE A 288 6.00 -0.46 -7.54
C ILE A 288 6.31 -0.51 -6.05
N THR A 289 5.41 -1.08 -5.29
CA THR A 289 5.56 -1.22 -3.84
C THR A 289 6.47 -2.40 -3.52
N THR A 290 7.40 -2.17 -2.59
CA THR A 290 8.27 -3.20 -2.01
C THR A 290 7.83 -3.49 -0.56
N ARG A 291 8.71 -4.07 0.25
CA ARG A 291 8.49 -4.28 1.68
C ARG A 291 9.08 -3.18 2.54
N GLU A 292 9.74 -2.22 1.90
CA GLU A 292 10.34 -1.07 2.56
C GLU A 292 9.28 -0.12 3.11
N MET A 293 9.44 0.33 4.37
CA MET A 293 8.48 1.21 5.04
C MET A 293 8.35 2.57 4.34
N SER A 294 9.44 3.11 3.82
CA SER A 294 9.46 4.37 3.06
C SER A 294 8.59 4.33 1.80
N THR A 295 8.21 3.14 1.34
CA THR A 295 7.17 2.96 0.31
C THR A 295 5.87 3.67 0.70
N LEU A 296 5.44 3.59 1.97
CA LEU A 296 4.23 4.27 2.45
C LEU A 296 4.39 5.80 2.46
N GLU A 297 5.58 6.30 2.75
CA GLU A 297 5.86 7.74 2.69
C GLU A 297 5.74 8.28 1.25
N ALA A 298 6.19 7.51 0.26
CA ALA A 298 5.97 7.85 -1.14
C ALA A 298 4.47 7.76 -1.51
N LEU A 299 3.74 6.75 -1.03
CA LEU A 299 2.31 6.60 -1.27
C LEU A 299 1.49 7.75 -0.68
N ASP A 300 1.96 8.46 0.36
CA ASP A 300 1.32 9.66 0.89
C ASP A 300 1.13 10.77 -0.16
N TYR A 301 1.92 10.77 -1.22
CA TYR A 301 1.78 11.68 -2.34
C TYR A 301 0.93 11.13 -3.49
N LEU A 302 0.57 9.84 -3.45
CA LEU A 302 -0.03 9.11 -4.55
C LEU A 302 -1.47 8.66 -4.32
N TRP A 303 -1.97 8.63 -3.07
CA TRP A 303 -3.30 8.12 -2.73
C TRP A 303 -4.45 8.76 -3.54
N ASN A 304 -4.30 10.00 -3.97
CA ASN A 304 -5.29 10.77 -4.73
C ASN A 304 -4.81 11.12 -6.14
N THR A 305 -4.03 10.25 -6.76
CA THR A 305 -3.52 10.44 -8.12
C THR A 305 -3.91 9.26 -9.01
N ASP A 306 -3.70 9.42 -10.32
CA ASP A 306 -3.90 8.35 -11.31
C ASP A 306 -2.70 7.38 -11.40
N VAL A 307 -1.70 7.54 -10.56
CA VAL A 307 -0.54 6.65 -10.51
C VAL A 307 -0.98 5.25 -10.07
N LYS A 308 -0.68 4.25 -10.90
CA LYS A 308 -1.04 2.87 -10.61
C LYS A 308 -0.09 2.26 -9.60
N ILE A 309 -0.64 1.82 -8.48
CA ILE A 309 0.11 1.16 -7.42
C ILE A 309 0.09 -0.35 -7.66
N ILE A 310 1.26 -0.93 -7.94
CA ILE A 310 1.47 -2.36 -8.21
C ILE A 310 2.51 -2.92 -7.24
N SER A 311 2.52 -4.23 -7.01
CA SER A 311 3.46 -4.83 -6.06
C SER A 311 4.63 -5.53 -6.75
N ALA A 312 5.85 -5.34 -6.24
CA ALA A 312 7.03 -6.09 -6.64
C ALA A 312 6.89 -7.61 -6.39
N LEU A 313 5.98 -8.00 -5.50
CA LEU A 313 5.67 -9.40 -5.25
C LEU A 313 4.85 -10.05 -6.36
N ASP A 314 4.13 -9.27 -7.16
CA ASP A 314 3.28 -9.79 -8.22
C ASP A 314 4.10 -10.35 -9.39
N ASN A 315 3.49 -11.24 -10.17
CA ASN A 315 4.13 -11.78 -11.36
C ASN A 315 3.86 -10.87 -12.56
N GLY A 316 4.88 -10.69 -13.40
CA GLY A 316 4.71 -10.01 -14.67
C GLY A 316 4.42 -8.51 -14.54
N ILE A 317 5.03 -7.82 -13.59
CA ILE A 317 4.86 -6.38 -13.31
C ILE A 317 4.94 -5.55 -14.59
N PHE A 318 5.87 -5.88 -15.49
CA PHE A 318 6.12 -5.15 -16.73
C PHE A 318 5.46 -5.80 -17.96
N LEU A 319 4.76 -6.93 -17.80
CA LEU A 319 4.18 -7.71 -18.90
C LEU A 319 2.66 -7.59 -18.98
N GLN A 320 2.02 -6.76 -18.15
CA GLN A 320 0.57 -6.70 -18.09
C GLN A 320 -0.02 -5.91 -19.27
N PRO A 321 -0.95 -6.51 -20.04
CA PRO A 321 -1.85 -5.72 -20.86
C PRO A 321 -2.72 -4.88 -19.94
N LYS A 322 -2.83 -3.59 -20.24
CA LYS A 322 -3.62 -2.54 -19.56
C LYS A 322 -4.20 -2.94 -18.20
N PRO A 323 -3.69 -2.44 -17.07
CA PRO A 323 -4.31 -2.68 -15.77
C PRO A 323 -5.74 -2.14 -15.79
N LYS A 324 -6.66 -2.88 -15.19
CA LYS A 324 -7.96 -2.33 -14.80
C LYS A 324 -7.72 -1.13 -13.89
N GLU A 325 -8.45 -0.07 -14.13
CA GLU A 325 -8.42 1.17 -13.33
C GLU A 325 -8.71 0.85 -11.86
N ASN A 326 -7.69 0.74 -11.06
CA ASN A 326 -7.80 0.73 -9.60
C ASN A 326 -7.30 2.09 -9.10
N SER A 327 -7.98 3.16 -9.51
CA SER A 327 -7.69 4.45 -8.92
C SER A 327 -8.29 4.51 -7.52
N LEU A 328 -7.46 4.77 -6.53
CA LEU A 328 -7.90 5.21 -5.19
C LEU A 328 -8.34 6.68 -5.20
N THR A 329 -8.59 7.24 -6.38
CA THR A 329 -9.12 8.59 -6.50
C THR A 329 -10.45 8.68 -5.76
N MET A 330 -10.54 9.62 -4.84
CA MET A 330 -11.83 10.06 -4.29
C MET A 330 -12.62 10.65 -5.45
N LYS A 331 -13.47 9.82 -6.10
CA LYS A 331 -14.55 10.42 -6.89
C LYS A 331 -15.53 10.97 -5.89
N PRO A 332 -15.91 12.25 -5.98
CA PRO A 332 -16.97 12.79 -5.16
C PRO A 332 -18.23 11.99 -5.49
N GLN A 333 -18.52 10.98 -4.71
CA GLN A 333 -19.87 10.45 -4.65
C GLN A 333 -20.60 11.36 -3.69
N GLY A 334 -21.52 12.15 -4.22
CA GLY A 334 -22.41 12.93 -3.40
C GLY A 334 -22.89 12.09 -2.22
N THR A 335 -22.91 12.68 -1.05
CA THR A 335 -23.39 12.09 0.20
C THR A 335 -24.84 11.62 -0.02
N ARG A 336 -24.99 10.38 -0.47
CA ARG A 336 -26.27 9.72 -0.52
C ARG A 336 -26.44 9.00 0.84
N LEU A 337 -27.38 9.46 1.63
CA LEU A 337 -27.83 8.70 2.79
C LEU A 337 -28.32 7.33 2.31
N ILE A 338 -27.77 6.27 2.89
CA ILE A 338 -28.24 4.91 2.64
C ILE A 338 -29.65 4.84 3.24
N THR A 339 -30.63 4.62 2.38
CA THR A 339 -32.02 4.38 2.78
C THR A 339 -32.23 2.92 3.16
N ALA A 340 -33.35 2.61 3.83
CA ALA A 340 -33.72 1.23 4.13
C ALA A 340 -33.81 0.35 2.86
N ASP A 341 -34.20 0.94 1.72
CA ASP A 341 -34.27 0.24 0.43
C ASP A 341 -32.89 -0.11 -0.12
N ASP A 342 -31.86 0.70 0.13
CA ASP A 342 -30.49 0.37 -0.20
C ASP A 342 -29.98 -0.84 0.59
N MET A 343 -30.49 -1.06 1.80
CA MET A 343 -30.15 -2.21 2.65
C MET A 343 -30.78 -3.53 2.16
N ILE A 344 -31.95 -3.47 1.53
CA ILE A 344 -32.68 -4.63 1.03
C ILE A 344 -32.02 -5.20 -0.26
N ASN A 345 -31.37 -4.35 -1.06
CA ASN A 345 -30.68 -4.75 -2.28
C ASN A 345 -29.31 -5.39 -2.07
N PHE A 346 -28.86 -5.61 -0.83
CA PHE A 346 -27.61 -6.31 -0.52
C PHE A 346 -27.66 -7.84 -0.74
N GLY A 347 -28.78 -8.38 -1.25
CA GLY A 347 -29.02 -9.82 -1.37
C GLY A 347 -28.54 -10.49 -2.65
N THR A 348 -28.05 -9.78 -3.64
CA THR A 348 -27.59 -10.38 -4.89
C THR A 348 -26.07 -10.48 -4.95
N LEU A 349 -25.58 -11.71 -4.95
CA LEU A 349 -24.16 -12.10 -5.05
C LEU A 349 -23.50 -11.75 -6.40
N ASP A 350 -24.20 -11.09 -7.30
CA ASP A 350 -23.75 -10.81 -8.66
C ASP A 350 -22.56 -9.83 -8.76
N TYR A 351 -22.26 -9.08 -7.69
CA TYR A 351 -21.14 -8.13 -7.68
C TYR A 351 -19.76 -8.73 -7.35
N LEU A 352 -19.71 -9.99 -6.93
CA LEU A 352 -18.44 -10.64 -6.62
C LEU A 352 -17.78 -11.30 -7.84
N TRP A 353 -18.50 -11.40 -8.97
CA TRP A 353 -18.13 -12.32 -10.04
C TRP A 353 -18.02 -11.69 -11.42
N ASN A 354 -18.41 -10.46 -11.60
CA ASN A 354 -18.24 -9.77 -12.88
C ASN A 354 -16.91 -9.02 -12.92
N ASP A 355 -16.02 -9.58 -13.72
CA ASP A 355 -14.70 -9.17 -14.23
C ASP A 355 -13.50 -9.35 -13.35
#